data_4486b3f9dcccc86cb67052093b9e9557
#
_entry.id   4486b3f9dcccc86cb67052093b9e9557
#
_cell.length_a   1.000
_cell.length_b   1.000
_cell.length_c   1.000
_cell.angle_alpha   90.00
_cell.angle_beta   90.00
_cell.angle_gamma   90.00
#
_symmetry.space_group_name_H-M   'P 1'
#
loop_
_entity.id
_entity.type
_entity.pdbx_description
1 polymer ?
#
loop_
_entity_poly.entity_id
_entity_poly.type
_entity_poly.pdbx_seq_one_letter_code
_entity_poly.pdbx_strand_id
1 'polypeptide(L)'
;MGLFDGIPAPEGRSGSAADLARLYGLPVLLVLDVSGQSTTAAAVAKGFATYDPDVRMAGVVLNRLGSERHRRLAGDAIEAIGLPVVGAIMRDPTLNLPERHLGLVQAGEHENLMAHLDRLADMVEKSLDIDAILALASPLEPAAGDFGEALQPPGQRIALAEDAAFTFLYPHVASYWRNAGAEIVPFSPLADEAPSQDCDVCWVPGGYPELHAGKLAAAGNFRAGMARFAATKPVHGECGGFMVLGEVLEDADGESHKMLGLLGHSTSFARRKMNLGYREARLRAGCPLGSEGMLIRGHEFHYAQIAATGNDEPLADLADGQGNPLGASGYRRGHVSGTFFHAIARGA
;
A
#
# COMPACT_ATOMS: atom_id res chain seq x y z
N MET A 1 8.90 5.20 8.06
CA MET A 1 9.36 4.08 8.92
C MET A 1 10.87 3.99 8.81
N GLY A 2 11.55 3.74 9.92
CA GLY A 2 12.99 3.51 9.92
C GLY A 2 13.36 2.09 9.49
N LEU A 3 14.66 1.84 9.34
CA LEU A 3 15.18 0.55 8.87
C LEU A 3 14.69 -0.66 9.70
N PHE A 4 14.64 -0.50 10.99
CA PHE A 4 14.28 -1.56 11.96
C PHE A 4 12.83 -1.47 12.44
N ASP A 5 12.04 -0.52 11.92
CA ASP A 5 10.65 -0.39 12.34
C ASP A 5 9.80 -1.49 11.70
N GLY A 6 9.15 -2.25 12.53
CA GLY A 6 8.25 -3.34 12.17
C GLY A 6 7.29 -3.64 13.32
N ILE A 7 6.48 -4.67 13.18
CA ILE A 7 5.66 -5.17 14.28
C ILE A 7 6.49 -6.05 15.23
N PRO A 8 6.14 -6.12 16.52
CA PRO A 8 6.70 -7.15 17.39
C PRO A 8 6.35 -8.54 16.85
N ALA A 9 7.37 -9.27 16.42
CA ALA A 9 7.24 -10.58 15.80
C ALA A 9 8.54 -11.38 16.03
N PRO A 10 8.56 -12.70 15.81
CA PRO A 10 9.79 -13.46 15.74
C PRO A 10 10.76 -12.86 14.73
N GLU A 11 12.05 -13.14 14.93
CA GLU A 11 13.13 -12.65 14.07
C GLU A 11 12.85 -12.95 12.59
N GLY A 12 13.11 -11.95 11.71
CA GLY A 12 12.84 -12.03 10.28
C GLY A 12 11.37 -11.94 9.87
N ARG A 13 10.46 -11.63 10.80
CA ARG A 13 9.01 -11.56 10.56
C ARG A 13 8.36 -10.24 10.99
N SER A 14 9.15 -9.25 11.33
CA SER A 14 8.63 -7.94 11.76
C SER A 14 8.05 -7.11 10.60
N GLY A 15 8.40 -7.47 9.34
CA GLY A 15 8.06 -6.70 8.15
C GLY A 15 8.88 -5.41 8.02
N SER A 16 9.99 -5.29 8.74
CA SER A 16 10.93 -4.17 8.61
C SER A 16 11.76 -4.27 7.32
N ALA A 17 12.35 -3.15 6.90
CA ALA A 17 13.29 -3.16 5.78
C ALA A 17 14.56 -3.99 6.13
N ALA A 18 14.94 -4.05 7.41
CA ALA A 18 16.03 -4.89 7.89
C ALA A 18 15.77 -6.39 7.68
N ASP A 19 14.52 -6.86 7.85
CA ASP A 19 14.16 -8.24 7.57
C ASP A 19 14.38 -8.60 6.10
N LEU A 20 14.04 -7.69 5.18
CA LEU A 20 14.30 -7.89 3.75
C LEU A 20 15.78 -7.89 3.42
N ALA A 21 16.54 -6.98 4.03
CA ALA A 21 17.98 -6.91 3.84
C ALA A 21 18.67 -8.23 4.28
N ARG A 22 18.30 -8.78 5.44
CA ARG A 22 18.79 -10.09 5.91
C ARG A 22 18.36 -11.23 5.01
N LEU A 23 17.07 -11.27 4.66
CA LEU A 23 16.47 -12.36 3.91
C LEU A 23 17.12 -12.56 2.53
N TYR A 24 17.52 -11.46 1.89
CA TYR A 24 18.09 -11.47 0.55
C TYR A 24 19.59 -11.14 0.50
N GLY A 25 20.26 -11.06 1.66
CA GLY A 25 21.68 -10.71 1.73
C GLY A 25 22.01 -9.31 1.19
N LEU A 26 21.04 -8.38 1.21
CA LEU A 26 21.18 -7.06 0.58
C LEU A 26 22.00 -6.09 1.42
N PRO A 27 22.92 -5.34 0.80
CA PRO A 27 23.57 -4.21 1.46
C PRO A 27 22.56 -3.06 1.63
N VAL A 28 22.67 -2.37 2.78
CA VAL A 28 21.82 -1.22 3.10
C VAL A 28 22.54 0.08 2.80
N LEU A 29 21.92 0.94 2.00
CA LEU A 29 22.30 2.33 1.83
C LEU A 29 21.43 3.19 2.75
N LEU A 30 22.05 3.78 3.79
CA LEU A 30 21.35 4.60 4.78
C LEU A 30 21.21 6.03 4.28
N VAL A 31 19.99 6.48 4.03
CA VAL A 31 19.69 7.91 3.78
C VAL A 31 19.40 8.57 5.12
N LEU A 32 20.32 9.39 5.61
CA LEU A 32 20.25 10.01 6.93
C LEU A 32 19.85 11.50 6.83
N ASP A 33 18.70 11.86 7.39
CA ASP A 33 18.34 13.26 7.59
C ASP A 33 19.26 13.88 8.66
N VAL A 34 20.12 14.78 8.22
CA VAL A 34 21.09 15.46 9.11
C VAL A 34 20.66 16.89 9.45
N SER A 35 19.41 17.29 9.18
CA SER A 35 18.90 18.61 9.58
C SER A 35 18.98 18.76 11.10
N GLY A 36 19.80 19.68 11.58
CA GLY A 36 20.05 19.88 13.01
C GLY A 36 21.09 18.95 13.66
N GLN A 37 21.79 18.12 12.87
CA GLN A 37 22.90 17.27 13.33
C GLN A 37 24.19 17.65 12.61
N SER A 38 25.32 17.54 13.27
CA SER A 38 26.65 17.67 12.70
C SER A 38 27.43 16.37 12.94
N THR A 39 28.44 16.38 13.75
CA THR A 39 29.21 15.17 14.13
C THR A 39 28.37 14.11 14.86
N THR A 40 27.23 14.48 15.47
CA THR A 40 26.26 13.56 16.07
C THR A 40 25.67 12.59 15.05
N ALA A 41 25.62 12.97 13.77
CA ALA A 41 25.17 12.07 12.69
C ALA A 41 25.98 10.78 12.63
N ALA A 42 27.28 10.81 12.99
CA ALA A 42 28.12 9.62 13.08
C ALA A 42 27.68 8.65 14.20
N ALA A 43 27.21 9.18 15.34
CA ALA A 43 26.69 8.33 16.42
C ALA A 43 25.39 7.62 15.99
N VAL A 44 24.52 8.32 15.24
CA VAL A 44 23.30 7.74 14.68
C VAL A 44 23.63 6.66 13.64
N ALA A 45 24.52 6.98 12.68
CA ALA A 45 24.95 6.02 11.65
C ALA A 45 25.64 4.78 12.27
N LYS A 46 26.46 4.97 13.31
CA LYS A 46 27.07 3.87 14.06
C LYS A 46 26.01 3.01 14.75
N GLY A 47 25.00 3.63 15.34
CA GLY A 47 23.88 2.90 15.93
C GLY A 47 23.21 1.97 14.92
N PHE A 48 22.88 2.47 13.72
CA PHE A 48 22.33 1.65 12.64
C PHE A 48 23.28 0.52 12.21
N ALA A 49 24.57 0.78 12.10
CA ALA A 49 25.56 -0.20 11.64
C ALA A 49 25.88 -1.31 12.66
N THR A 50 25.57 -1.08 13.93
CA THR A 50 25.91 -2.02 15.01
C THR A 50 24.70 -2.59 15.75
N TYR A 51 23.49 -2.11 15.45
CA TYR A 51 22.26 -2.55 16.11
C TYR A 51 21.94 -4.01 15.80
N ASP A 52 22.17 -4.41 14.56
CA ASP A 52 21.93 -5.75 14.05
C ASP A 52 23.16 -6.19 13.22
N PRO A 53 23.93 -7.20 13.69
CA PRO A 53 25.15 -7.63 12.99
C PRO A 53 24.88 -8.31 11.65
N ASP A 54 23.66 -8.81 11.41
CA ASP A 54 23.28 -9.49 10.18
C ASP A 54 22.80 -8.52 9.10
N VAL A 55 22.66 -7.23 9.44
CA VAL A 55 22.32 -6.16 8.50
C VAL A 55 23.56 -5.38 8.09
N ARG A 56 24.02 -5.60 6.86
CA ARG A 56 25.23 -4.95 6.35
C ARG A 56 24.97 -3.51 5.92
N MET A 57 25.44 -2.53 6.70
CA MET A 57 25.43 -1.12 6.32
C MET A 57 26.56 -0.86 5.33
N ALA A 58 26.24 -0.58 4.06
CA ALA A 58 27.22 -0.46 2.99
C ALA A 58 27.67 0.98 2.72
N GLY A 59 26.80 1.96 2.98
CA GLY A 59 27.10 3.37 2.74
C GLY A 59 26.06 4.30 3.34
N VAL A 60 26.37 5.59 3.36
CA VAL A 60 25.50 6.64 3.88
C VAL A 60 25.32 7.75 2.85
N VAL A 61 24.11 8.22 2.69
CA VAL A 61 23.75 9.47 1.97
C VAL A 61 23.27 10.48 3.01
N LEU A 62 23.94 11.63 3.07
CA LEU A 62 23.53 12.75 3.91
C LEU A 62 22.43 13.53 3.23
N ASN A 63 21.28 13.69 3.89
CA ASN A 63 20.14 14.44 3.34
C ASN A 63 19.84 15.70 4.15
N ARG A 64 19.28 16.71 3.48
CA ARG A 64 18.88 18.00 4.07
C ARG A 64 20.03 18.81 4.68
N LEU A 65 21.19 18.78 4.05
CA LEU A 65 22.33 19.58 4.43
C LEU A 65 22.07 21.09 4.29
N GLY A 66 22.55 21.88 5.24
CA GLY A 66 22.35 23.33 5.23
C GLY A 66 23.50 24.11 4.58
N SER A 67 24.71 23.51 4.43
CA SER A 67 25.92 24.17 3.88
C SER A 67 27.04 23.17 3.62
N GLU A 68 28.04 23.58 2.83
CA GLU A 68 29.28 22.79 2.60
C GLU A 68 30.07 22.53 3.90
N ARG A 69 30.07 23.49 4.85
CA ARG A 69 30.66 23.25 6.17
C ARG A 69 29.94 22.13 6.91
N HIS A 70 28.61 22.12 6.82
CA HIS A 70 27.78 21.06 7.43
C HIS A 70 28.09 19.71 6.81
N ARG A 71 28.19 19.64 5.46
CA ARG A 71 28.57 18.42 4.73
C ARG A 71 29.89 17.86 5.21
N ARG A 72 30.94 18.68 5.32
CA ARG A 72 32.25 18.25 5.80
C ARG A 72 32.19 17.72 7.23
N LEU A 73 31.60 18.47 8.16
CA LEU A 73 31.57 18.08 9.58
C LEU A 73 30.79 16.75 9.82
N ALA A 74 29.67 16.56 9.13
CA ALA A 74 28.91 15.33 9.25
C ALA A 74 29.57 14.16 8.49
N GLY A 75 30.07 14.41 7.28
CA GLY A 75 30.73 13.42 6.43
C GLY A 75 32.01 12.88 7.06
N ASP A 76 32.95 13.78 7.41
CA ASP A 76 34.24 13.38 8.03
C ASP A 76 34.03 12.54 9.32
N ALA A 77 33.01 12.89 10.12
CA ALA A 77 32.68 12.15 11.32
C ALA A 77 32.11 10.74 11.01
N ILE A 78 31.34 10.58 9.96
CA ILE A 78 30.80 9.26 9.55
C ILE A 78 31.90 8.42 8.90
N GLU A 79 32.76 9.00 8.08
CA GLU A 79 33.89 8.30 7.48
C GLU A 79 34.90 7.82 8.55
N ALA A 80 35.10 8.61 9.60
CA ALA A 80 35.95 8.26 10.72
C ALA A 80 35.51 7.00 11.52
N ILE A 81 34.22 6.63 11.40
CA ILE A 81 33.72 5.36 11.99
C ILE A 81 33.69 4.19 10.98
N GLY A 82 34.29 4.38 9.79
CA GLY A 82 34.45 3.35 8.77
C GLY A 82 33.23 3.18 7.82
N LEU A 83 32.29 4.11 7.80
CA LEU A 83 31.16 4.06 6.86
C LEU A 83 31.41 5.05 5.70
N PRO A 84 31.37 4.60 4.42
CA PRO A 84 31.56 5.50 3.29
C PRO A 84 30.35 6.43 3.12
N VAL A 85 30.61 7.71 2.87
CA VAL A 85 29.60 8.70 2.49
C VAL A 85 29.58 8.80 0.98
N VAL A 86 28.52 8.23 0.36
CA VAL A 86 28.38 8.14 -1.10
C VAL A 86 27.42 9.17 -1.68
N GLY A 87 26.99 10.12 -0.88
CA GLY A 87 26.15 11.21 -1.34
C GLY A 87 25.87 12.26 -0.28
N ALA A 88 25.60 13.48 -0.74
CA ALA A 88 25.38 14.65 0.11
C ALA A 88 24.38 15.61 -0.55
N ILE A 89 23.13 15.56 -0.11
CA ILE A 89 22.00 16.31 -0.69
C ILE A 89 21.76 17.57 0.14
N MET A 90 21.87 18.71 -0.50
CA MET A 90 21.52 19.99 0.11
C MET A 90 20.01 20.14 0.25
N ARG A 91 19.57 20.91 1.27
CA ARG A 91 18.15 21.25 1.40
C ARG A 91 17.71 22.09 0.19
N ASP A 92 16.70 21.60 -0.51
CA ASP A 92 16.05 22.31 -1.60
C ASP A 92 14.55 22.46 -1.30
N PRO A 93 14.08 23.70 -1.02
CA PRO A 93 12.66 23.94 -0.73
C PRO A 93 11.75 23.78 -1.96
N THR A 94 12.31 23.72 -3.17
CA THR A 94 11.54 23.56 -4.41
C THR A 94 11.14 22.11 -4.68
N LEU A 95 11.74 21.16 -3.98
CA LEU A 95 11.48 19.72 -4.10
C LEU A 95 10.49 19.23 -3.05
N ASN A 96 9.37 19.90 -2.93
CA ASN A 96 8.28 19.43 -2.06
C ASN A 96 7.29 18.57 -2.85
N LEU A 97 6.99 17.38 -2.34
CA LEU A 97 5.88 16.57 -2.82
C LEU A 97 4.59 17.01 -2.11
N PRO A 98 3.50 17.24 -2.85
CA PRO A 98 2.21 17.51 -2.22
C PRO A 98 1.75 16.29 -1.43
N GLU A 99 1.22 16.54 -0.23
CA GLU A 99 0.73 15.51 0.67
C GLU A 99 -0.79 15.63 0.83
N ARG A 100 -1.45 14.49 1.01
CA ARG A 100 -2.86 14.38 1.39
C ARG A 100 -2.99 13.69 2.75
N HIS A 101 -4.20 13.57 3.23
CA HIS A 101 -4.51 12.93 4.51
C HIS A 101 -4.08 11.44 4.61
N LEU A 102 -3.97 10.74 3.48
CA LEU A 102 -3.40 9.38 3.38
C LEU A 102 -1.92 9.39 3.01
N GLY A 103 -1.23 10.53 3.06
CA GLY A 103 0.16 10.71 2.67
C GLY A 103 0.30 11.36 1.31
N LEU A 104 0.81 10.66 0.30
CA LEU A 104 1.18 11.26 -0.98
C LEU A 104 -0.01 11.43 -1.94
N VAL A 105 0.05 12.46 -2.79
CA VAL A 105 -0.77 12.57 -3.98
C VAL A 105 -0.31 11.52 -4.97
N GLN A 106 -1.26 10.85 -5.65
CA GLN A 106 -0.92 9.82 -6.64
C GLN A 106 -0.13 10.41 -7.81
N ALA A 107 0.80 9.64 -8.35
CA ALA A 107 1.64 10.06 -9.47
C ALA A 107 0.82 10.51 -10.69
N GLY A 108 -0.29 9.82 -10.99
CA GLY A 108 -1.19 10.16 -12.09
C GLY A 108 -1.96 11.47 -11.93
N GLU A 109 -1.99 12.06 -10.72
CA GLU A 109 -2.63 13.34 -10.44
C GLU A 109 -1.65 14.52 -10.48
N HIS A 110 -0.36 14.26 -10.69
CA HIS A 110 0.68 15.28 -10.71
C HIS A 110 0.77 15.90 -12.11
N GLU A 111 0.26 17.13 -12.30
CA GLU A 111 0.22 17.83 -13.59
C GLU A 111 1.60 17.93 -14.28
N ASN A 112 2.69 18.00 -13.50
CA ASN A 112 4.06 18.16 -13.99
C ASN A 112 5.00 17.07 -13.50
N LEU A 113 4.52 15.81 -13.41
CA LEU A 113 5.29 14.68 -12.87
C LEU A 113 6.65 14.53 -13.55
N MET A 114 6.70 14.54 -14.89
CA MET A 114 7.95 14.33 -15.63
C MET A 114 8.98 15.44 -15.33
N ALA A 115 8.56 16.70 -15.36
CA ALA A 115 9.45 17.82 -15.02
C ALA A 115 9.91 17.77 -13.54
N HIS A 116 9.11 17.20 -12.64
CA HIS A 116 9.52 16.97 -11.25
C HIS A 116 10.55 15.84 -11.15
N LEU A 117 10.34 14.74 -11.87
CA LEU A 117 11.28 13.62 -11.93
C LEU A 117 12.62 14.04 -12.55
N ASP A 118 12.61 14.86 -13.62
CA ASP A 118 13.82 15.38 -14.24
C ASP A 118 14.65 16.22 -13.24
N ARG A 119 13.99 17.09 -12.47
CA ARG A 119 14.67 17.87 -11.41
C ARG A 119 15.25 17.01 -10.30
N LEU A 120 14.53 15.95 -9.91
CA LEU A 120 15.05 14.97 -8.94
C LEU A 120 16.25 14.22 -9.49
N ALA A 121 16.20 13.80 -10.76
CA ALA A 121 17.32 13.13 -11.43
C ALA A 121 18.56 14.03 -11.49
N ASP A 122 18.40 15.29 -11.92
CA ASP A 122 19.47 16.29 -11.93
C ASP A 122 20.10 16.52 -10.54
N MET A 123 19.27 16.54 -9.50
CA MET A 123 19.75 16.70 -8.13
C MET A 123 20.53 15.46 -7.69
N VAL A 124 20.03 14.27 -7.97
CA VAL A 124 20.68 12.99 -7.63
C VAL A 124 22.03 12.89 -8.34
N GLU A 125 22.08 13.15 -9.65
CA GLU A 125 23.33 13.10 -10.44
C GLU A 125 24.40 14.06 -9.91
N LYS A 126 24.02 15.24 -9.43
CA LYS A 126 24.94 16.22 -8.85
C LYS A 126 25.38 15.94 -7.43
N SER A 127 24.59 15.18 -6.67
CA SER A 127 24.73 15.03 -5.22
C SER A 127 25.21 13.67 -4.77
N LEU A 128 25.08 12.63 -5.60
CA LEU A 128 25.44 11.25 -5.27
C LEU A 128 26.54 10.74 -6.19
N ASP A 129 27.42 9.92 -5.62
CA ASP A 129 28.38 9.11 -6.38
C ASP A 129 27.68 7.81 -6.83
N ILE A 130 27.06 7.87 -8.03
CA ILE A 130 26.28 6.77 -8.57
C ILE A 130 27.15 5.53 -8.82
N ASP A 131 28.40 5.70 -9.27
CA ASP A 131 29.31 4.59 -9.52
C ASP A 131 29.70 3.90 -8.20
N ALA A 132 29.97 4.66 -7.16
CA ALA A 132 30.20 4.12 -5.84
C ALA A 132 28.98 3.37 -5.29
N ILE A 133 27.77 3.90 -5.47
CA ILE A 133 26.51 3.23 -5.06
C ILE A 133 26.33 1.91 -5.81
N LEU A 134 26.55 1.90 -7.14
CA LEU A 134 26.46 0.68 -7.93
C LEU A 134 27.51 -0.37 -7.53
N ALA A 135 28.72 0.08 -7.14
CA ALA A 135 29.76 -0.80 -6.64
C ALA A 135 29.44 -1.44 -5.26
N LEU A 136 28.54 -0.83 -4.47
CA LEU A 136 28.05 -1.39 -3.21
C LEU A 136 26.99 -2.48 -3.41
N ALA A 137 26.34 -2.52 -4.56
CA ALA A 137 25.28 -3.49 -4.85
C ALA A 137 25.84 -4.92 -4.87
N SER A 138 25.03 -5.87 -4.47
CA SER A 138 25.31 -7.30 -4.56
C SER A 138 24.19 -8.01 -5.33
N PRO A 139 24.47 -9.15 -5.97
CA PRO A 139 23.42 -9.98 -6.53
C PRO A 139 22.38 -10.34 -5.47
N LEU A 140 21.12 -10.43 -5.89
CA LEU A 140 20.06 -10.91 -5.03
C LEU A 140 20.27 -12.40 -4.75
N GLU A 141 20.35 -12.77 -3.48
CA GLU A 141 20.40 -14.17 -3.08
C GLU A 141 18.97 -14.72 -3.03
N PRO A 142 18.72 -15.94 -3.57
CA PRO A 142 17.44 -16.58 -3.41
C PRO A 142 17.13 -16.77 -1.93
N ALA A 143 16.04 -16.20 -1.46
CA ALA A 143 15.62 -16.41 -0.09
C ALA A 143 15.20 -17.87 0.12
N ALA A 144 15.71 -18.49 1.17
CA ALA A 144 15.28 -19.81 1.60
C ALA A 144 14.13 -19.66 2.61
N GLY A 145 13.01 -20.33 2.36
CA GLY A 145 11.88 -20.32 3.30
C GLY A 145 10.53 -20.58 2.63
N ASP A 146 9.53 -20.81 3.45
CA ASP A 146 8.14 -20.82 3.03
C ASP A 146 7.59 -19.39 3.14
N PHE A 147 7.38 -18.76 2.00
CA PHE A 147 6.91 -17.36 1.91
C PHE A 147 5.38 -17.25 1.87
N GLY A 148 4.68 -18.34 2.10
CA GLY A 148 3.25 -18.44 1.92
C GLY A 148 2.85 -18.52 0.44
N GLU A 149 1.57 -18.72 0.21
CA GLU A 149 1.03 -18.85 -1.15
C GLU A 149 0.54 -17.49 -1.66
N ALA A 150 0.71 -17.24 -2.95
CA ALA A 150 0.12 -16.09 -3.60
C ALA A 150 -1.42 -16.16 -3.56
N LEU A 151 -2.06 -14.99 -3.56
CA LEU A 151 -3.51 -14.90 -3.67
C LEU A 151 -3.94 -15.40 -5.05
N GLN A 152 -4.68 -16.51 -5.08
CA GLN A 152 -5.12 -17.15 -6.32
C GLN A 152 -6.06 -16.23 -7.13
N PRO A 153 -6.06 -16.32 -8.48
CA PRO A 153 -7.02 -15.60 -9.28
C PRO A 153 -8.45 -15.95 -8.86
N PRO A 154 -9.33 -14.96 -8.64
CA PRO A 154 -10.72 -15.21 -8.22
C PRO A 154 -11.59 -15.76 -9.35
N GLY A 155 -11.11 -15.79 -10.57
CA GLY A 155 -11.78 -16.29 -11.77
C GLY A 155 -10.83 -16.29 -12.97
N GLN A 156 -11.29 -16.86 -14.09
CA GLN A 156 -10.51 -16.88 -15.34
C GLN A 156 -10.51 -15.51 -16.03
N ARG A 157 -11.65 -14.81 -16.01
CA ARG A 157 -11.80 -13.45 -16.52
C ARG A 157 -12.27 -12.53 -15.40
N ILE A 158 -11.46 -11.56 -15.04
CA ILE A 158 -11.63 -10.68 -13.89
C ILE A 158 -11.96 -9.28 -14.40
N ALA A 159 -13.20 -8.79 -14.19
CA ALA A 159 -13.52 -7.39 -14.39
C ALA A 159 -12.89 -6.57 -13.24
N LEU A 160 -11.94 -5.68 -13.57
CA LEU A 160 -11.23 -4.86 -12.61
C LEU A 160 -11.65 -3.40 -12.74
N ALA A 161 -12.20 -2.80 -11.67
CA ALA A 161 -12.40 -1.35 -11.64
C ALA A 161 -11.02 -0.66 -11.56
N GLU A 162 -10.74 0.20 -12.56
CA GLU A 162 -9.44 0.85 -12.68
C GLU A 162 -9.61 2.29 -13.21
N ASP A 163 -9.48 3.27 -12.34
CA ASP A 163 -9.45 4.69 -12.65
C ASP A 163 -8.96 5.49 -11.42
N ALA A 164 -9.09 6.83 -11.44
CA ALA A 164 -8.61 7.68 -10.36
C ALA A 164 -9.26 7.40 -8.99
N ALA A 165 -10.45 6.77 -8.95
CA ALA A 165 -11.11 6.36 -7.71
C ALA A 165 -10.64 4.99 -7.20
N PHE A 166 -10.08 4.14 -8.07
CA PHE A 166 -9.76 2.73 -7.80
C PHE A 166 -8.35 2.37 -8.31
N THR A 167 -7.33 2.61 -7.51
CA THR A 167 -5.91 2.51 -7.92
C THR A 167 -5.09 1.54 -7.07
N PHE A 168 -5.64 1.01 -5.96
CA PHE A 168 -4.86 0.27 -4.97
C PHE A 168 -4.99 -1.25 -5.13
N LEU A 169 -4.67 -1.76 -6.31
CA LEU A 169 -4.39 -3.18 -6.50
C LEU A 169 -2.86 -3.38 -6.50
N TYR A 170 -2.38 -4.31 -5.70
CA TYR A 170 -0.96 -4.61 -5.65
C TYR A 170 -0.44 -5.17 -6.98
N PRO A 171 0.64 -4.60 -7.57
CA PRO A 171 1.19 -5.07 -8.84
C PRO A 171 1.57 -6.56 -8.83
N HIS A 172 2.07 -7.08 -7.70
CA HIS A 172 2.42 -8.50 -7.60
C HIS A 172 1.19 -9.41 -7.66
N VAL A 173 0.06 -8.99 -7.11
CA VAL A 173 -1.21 -9.74 -7.18
C VAL A 173 -1.70 -9.80 -8.63
N ALA A 174 -1.77 -8.64 -9.30
CA ALA A 174 -2.17 -8.56 -10.70
C ALA A 174 -1.24 -9.36 -11.62
N SER A 175 0.08 -9.30 -11.39
CA SER A 175 1.08 -10.05 -12.15
C SER A 175 0.94 -11.56 -11.92
N TYR A 176 0.72 -11.97 -10.67
CA TYR A 176 0.50 -13.39 -10.37
C TYR A 176 -0.76 -13.92 -11.05
N TRP A 177 -1.88 -13.19 -11.01
CA TRP A 177 -3.11 -13.59 -11.68
C TRP A 177 -2.92 -13.77 -13.18
N ARG A 178 -2.23 -12.81 -13.84
CA ARG A 178 -1.89 -12.95 -15.28
C ARG A 178 -0.99 -14.16 -15.56
N ASN A 179 0.03 -14.38 -14.74
CA ASN A 179 0.95 -15.51 -14.89
C ASN A 179 0.25 -16.85 -14.62
N ALA A 180 -0.77 -16.87 -13.77
CA ALA A 180 -1.64 -18.04 -13.54
C ALA A 180 -2.68 -18.25 -14.67
N GLY A 181 -2.67 -17.40 -15.70
CA GLY A 181 -3.51 -17.51 -16.90
C GLY A 181 -4.85 -16.76 -16.82
N ALA A 182 -5.08 -15.94 -15.78
CA ALA A 182 -6.28 -15.12 -15.73
C ALA A 182 -6.18 -13.88 -16.63
N GLU A 183 -7.28 -13.52 -17.26
CA GLU A 183 -7.44 -12.29 -18.03
C GLU A 183 -8.01 -11.19 -17.12
N ILE A 184 -7.33 -10.04 -17.04
CA ILE A 184 -7.81 -8.86 -16.35
C ILE A 184 -8.43 -7.92 -17.38
N VAL A 185 -9.73 -7.63 -17.22
CA VAL A 185 -10.52 -6.76 -18.10
C VAL A 185 -10.84 -5.48 -17.32
N PRO A 186 -10.10 -4.37 -17.54
CA PRO A 186 -10.34 -3.12 -16.83
C PRO A 186 -11.64 -2.46 -17.30
N PHE A 187 -12.29 -1.72 -16.40
CA PHE A 187 -13.37 -0.79 -16.70
C PHE A 187 -13.29 0.42 -15.76
N SER A 188 -13.79 1.59 -16.21
CA SER A 188 -13.76 2.83 -15.44
C SER A 188 -15.14 3.20 -14.90
N PRO A 189 -15.41 3.03 -13.60
CA PRO A 189 -16.61 3.58 -12.95
C PRO A 189 -16.79 5.08 -13.13
N LEU A 190 -15.71 5.85 -13.13
CA LEU A 190 -15.74 7.30 -13.36
C LEU A 190 -16.09 7.68 -14.80
N ALA A 191 -15.89 6.80 -15.77
CA ALA A 191 -16.36 6.97 -17.14
C ALA A 191 -17.78 6.41 -17.35
N ASP A 192 -18.49 6.06 -16.27
CA ASP A 192 -19.79 5.41 -16.27
C ASP A 192 -19.81 4.05 -17.01
N GLU A 193 -18.66 3.34 -17.00
CA GLU A 193 -18.55 2.01 -17.56
C GLU A 193 -18.99 0.95 -16.55
N ALA A 194 -19.54 -0.14 -17.04
CA ALA A 194 -19.96 -1.30 -16.26
C ALA A 194 -19.02 -2.48 -16.47
N PRO A 195 -18.91 -3.43 -15.51
CA PRO A 195 -18.15 -4.65 -15.72
C PRO A 195 -18.73 -5.47 -16.88
N SER A 196 -17.84 -6.02 -17.73
CA SER A 196 -18.25 -6.91 -18.82
C SER A 196 -18.99 -8.13 -18.28
N GLN A 197 -20.12 -8.46 -18.88
CA GLN A 197 -20.90 -9.63 -18.51
C GLN A 197 -20.23 -10.96 -18.89
N ASP A 198 -19.14 -10.93 -19.67
CA ASP A 198 -18.34 -12.11 -20.01
C ASP A 198 -17.28 -12.45 -18.96
N CYS A 199 -17.09 -11.59 -17.96
CA CYS A 199 -16.18 -11.87 -16.83
C CYS A 199 -16.86 -12.78 -15.81
N ASP A 200 -16.03 -13.56 -15.09
CA ASP A 200 -16.48 -14.51 -14.07
C ASP A 200 -16.69 -13.85 -12.71
N VAL A 201 -15.91 -12.81 -12.44
CA VAL A 201 -15.87 -12.08 -11.17
C VAL A 201 -15.60 -10.61 -11.43
N CYS A 202 -16.08 -9.73 -10.54
CA CYS A 202 -15.74 -8.32 -10.52
C CYS A 202 -14.94 -8.00 -9.25
N TRP A 203 -13.81 -7.34 -9.43
CA TRP A 203 -12.96 -6.83 -8.36
C TRP A 203 -12.94 -5.32 -8.36
N VAL A 204 -13.34 -4.71 -7.23
CA VAL A 204 -13.33 -3.27 -7.03
C VAL A 204 -12.26 -2.97 -5.96
N PRO A 205 -11.05 -2.54 -6.36
CA PRO A 205 -9.94 -2.37 -5.42
C PRO A 205 -10.08 -1.12 -4.56
N GLY A 206 -9.09 -0.89 -3.70
CA GLY A 206 -8.98 0.34 -2.93
C GLY A 206 -8.68 1.56 -3.79
N GLY A 207 -8.78 2.72 -3.18
CA GLY A 207 -8.54 4.01 -3.80
C GLY A 207 -9.11 5.16 -3.00
N TYR A 208 -9.51 6.22 -3.69
CA TYR A 208 -10.08 7.45 -3.12
C TYR A 208 -11.49 7.77 -3.65
N PRO A 209 -12.47 6.87 -3.47
CA PRO A 209 -13.82 7.11 -3.99
C PRO A 209 -14.50 8.32 -3.34
N GLU A 210 -14.11 8.71 -2.12
CA GLU A 210 -14.61 9.90 -1.44
C GLU A 210 -14.30 11.20 -2.18
N LEU A 211 -13.20 11.24 -2.95
CA LEU A 211 -12.84 12.40 -3.78
C LEU A 211 -13.70 12.49 -5.06
N HIS A 212 -14.41 11.41 -5.39
CA HIS A 212 -15.19 11.24 -6.61
C HIS A 212 -16.63 10.81 -6.33
N ALA A 213 -17.09 10.92 -5.08
CA ALA A 213 -18.36 10.33 -4.62
C ALA A 213 -19.58 10.82 -5.41
N GLY A 214 -19.66 12.11 -5.70
CA GLY A 214 -20.74 12.68 -6.53
C GLY A 214 -20.75 12.11 -7.95
N LYS A 215 -19.58 11.92 -8.57
CA LYS A 215 -19.48 11.35 -9.93
C LYS A 215 -19.87 9.89 -9.94
N LEU A 216 -19.42 9.09 -8.96
CA LEU A 216 -19.81 7.69 -8.79
C LEU A 216 -21.31 7.53 -8.53
N ALA A 217 -21.91 8.41 -7.71
CA ALA A 217 -23.34 8.42 -7.44
C ALA A 217 -24.18 8.73 -8.69
N ALA A 218 -23.67 9.56 -9.60
CA ALA A 218 -24.32 9.94 -10.84
C ALA A 218 -24.12 8.92 -11.98
N ALA A 219 -23.17 7.98 -11.86
CA ALA A 219 -22.80 6.99 -12.88
C ALA A 219 -23.89 5.91 -13.03
N GLY A 220 -24.88 6.17 -13.86
CA GLY A 220 -26.10 5.34 -14.01
C GLY A 220 -25.84 3.98 -14.65
N ASN A 221 -24.99 3.94 -15.69
CA ASN A 221 -24.65 2.69 -16.39
C ASN A 221 -23.79 1.79 -15.50
N PHE A 222 -22.80 2.37 -14.81
CA PHE A 222 -21.98 1.66 -13.82
C PHE A 222 -22.87 1.01 -12.76
N ARG A 223 -23.75 1.78 -12.12
CA ARG A 223 -24.60 1.30 -11.03
C ARG A 223 -25.55 0.19 -11.51
N ALA A 224 -26.23 0.40 -12.64
CA ALA A 224 -27.13 -0.60 -13.21
C ALA A 224 -26.37 -1.87 -13.67
N GLY A 225 -25.17 -1.71 -14.23
CA GLY A 225 -24.32 -2.80 -14.67
C GLY A 225 -23.80 -3.64 -13.52
N MET A 226 -23.35 -2.99 -12.43
CA MET A 226 -22.93 -3.67 -11.20
C MET A 226 -24.07 -4.46 -10.57
N ALA A 227 -25.28 -3.88 -10.51
CA ALA A 227 -26.46 -4.58 -9.99
C ALA A 227 -26.79 -5.84 -10.82
N ARG A 228 -26.72 -5.74 -12.15
CA ARG A 228 -26.93 -6.92 -13.03
C ARG A 228 -25.85 -7.97 -12.86
N PHE A 229 -24.57 -7.56 -12.75
CA PHE A 229 -23.44 -8.47 -12.57
C PHE A 229 -23.55 -9.22 -11.24
N ALA A 230 -23.77 -8.49 -10.14
CA ALA A 230 -23.86 -9.01 -8.79
C ALA A 230 -25.06 -9.96 -8.56
N ALA A 231 -26.08 -9.91 -9.42
CA ALA A 231 -27.24 -10.80 -9.33
C ALA A 231 -26.87 -12.27 -9.56
N THR A 232 -25.81 -12.55 -10.32
CA THR A 232 -25.46 -13.92 -10.71
C THR A 232 -23.97 -14.25 -10.60
N LYS A 233 -23.11 -13.25 -10.35
CA LYS A 233 -21.66 -13.42 -10.35
C LYS A 233 -21.01 -12.78 -9.13
N PRO A 234 -19.87 -13.33 -8.68
CA PRO A 234 -19.15 -12.79 -7.53
C PRO A 234 -18.65 -11.37 -7.77
N VAL A 235 -18.81 -10.53 -6.72
CA VAL A 235 -18.24 -9.18 -6.64
C VAL A 235 -17.48 -9.06 -5.34
N HIS A 236 -16.27 -8.54 -5.38
CA HIS A 236 -15.49 -8.24 -4.21
C HIS A 236 -15.01 -6.80 -4.22
N GLY A 237 -15.12 -6.12 -3.05
CA GLY A 237 -14.64 -4.76 -2.88
C GLY A 237 -13.66 -4.65 -1.71
N GLU A 238 -12.49 -4.05 -1.96
CA GLU A 238 -11.51 -3.75 -0.92
C GLU A 238 -11.47 -2.25 -0.62
N CYS A 239 -11.40 -1.87 0.65
CA CYS A 239 -11.21 -0.48 1.11
C CYS A 239 -12.15 0.51 0.40
N GLY A 240 -11.65 1.30 -0.57
CA GLY A 240 -12.47 2.19 -1.39
C GLY A 240 -13.57 1.46 -2.16
N GLY A 241 -13.26 0.30 -2.72
CA GLY A 241 -14.25 -0.56 -3.37
C GLY A 241 -15.34 -1.03 -2.42
N PHE A 242 -14.99 -1.40 -1.19
CA PHE A 242 -15.95 -1.76 -0.16
C PHE A 242 -16.89 -0.59 0.17
N MET A 243 -16.38 0.64 0.29
CA MET A 243 -17.21 1.82 0.52
C MET A 243 -18.26 2.01 -0.58
N VAL A 244 -17.87 1.81 -1.84
CA VAL A 244 -18.77 1.97 -2.99
C VAL A 244 -19.79 0.84 -3.10
N LEU A 245 -19.49 -0.37 -2.61
CA LEU A 245 -20.48 -1.45 -2.53
C LEU A 245 -21.58 -1.18 -1.51
N GLY A 246 -21.39 -0.27 -0.55
CA GLY A 246 -22.36 0.14 0.47
C GLY A 246 -23.55 0.93 -0.07
N GLU A 247 -24.40 1.37 0.85
CA GLU A 247 -25.60 2.19 0.52
C GLU A 247 -25.24 3.66 0.35
N VAL A 248 -24.43 4.22 1.27
CA VAL A 248 -24.08 5.63 1.32
C VAL A 248 -22.61 5.81 1.67
N LEU A 249 -21.98 6.77 1.02
CA LEU A 249 -20.68 7.32 1.37
C LEU A 249 -20.86 8.80 1.71
N GLU A 250 -20.56 9.17 2.97
CA GLU A 250 -20.45 10.56 3.40
C GLU A 250 -19.00 11.01 3.21
N ASP A 251 -18.79 12.04 2.41
CA ASP A 251 -17.47 12.56 2.07
C ASP A 251 -16.86 13.44 3.19
N ALA A 252 -15.73 14.08 2.90
CA ALA A 252 -15.02 14.91 3.87
C ALA A 252 -15.74 16.23 4.19
N ASP A 253 -16.63 16.69 3.31
CA ASP A 253 -17.42 17.91 3.46
C ASP A 253 -18.75 17.62 4.16
N GLY A 254 -19.05 16.35 4.46
CA GLY A 254 -20.26 15.88 5.13
C GLY A 254 -21.42 15.68 4.15
N GLU A 255 -21.18 15.69 2.84
CA GLU A 255 -22.19 15.39 1.84
C GLU A 255 -22.36 13.88 1.69
N SER A 256 -23.62 13.44 1.69
CA SER A 256 -23.98 12.02 1.55
C SER A 256 -24.29 11.67 0.10
N HIS A 257 -23.59 10.67 -0.41
CA HIS A 257 -23.70 10.21 -1.79
C HIS A 257 -24.21 8.77 -1.80
N LYS A 258 -25.27 8.52 -2.61
CA LYS A 258 -25.84 7.19 -2.78
C LYS A 258 -24.89 6.32 -3.60
N MET A 259 -24.41 5.21 -3.01
CA MET A 259 -23.54 4.25 -3.64
C MET A 259 -24.33 3.07 -4.27
N LEU A 260 -23.70 1.92 -4.46
CA LEU A 260 -24.29 0.78 -5.17
C LEU A 260 -25.43 0.10 -4.40
N GLY A 261 -25.41 0.11 -3.05
CA GLY A 261 -26.39 -0.57 -2.21
C GLY A 261 -26.38 -2.10 -2.35
N LEU A 262 -25.27 -2.67 -2.82
CA LEU A 262 -25.08 -4.11 -2.92
C LEU A 262 -24.82 -4.75 -1.56
N LEU A 263 -24.26 -3.97 -0.64
CA LEU A 263 -24.12 -4.24 0.80
C LEU A 263 -24.87 -3.16 1.59
N GLY A 264 -25.34 -3.48 2.79
CA GLY A 264 -26.22 -2.62 3.57
C GLY A 264 -25.52 -1.65 4.53
N HIS A 265 -24.22 -1.49 4.44
CA HIS A 265 -23.48 -0.57 5.26
C HIS A 265 -23.39 0.83 4.64
N SER A 266 -23.11 1.82 5.48
CA SER A 266 -22.74 3.17 5.04
C SER A 266 -21.41 3.55 5.67
N THR A 267 -20.65 4.38 4.97
CA THR A 267 -19.32 4.84 5.40
C THR A 267 -19.27 6.36 5.48
N SER A 268 -18.42 6.89 6.37
CA SER A 268 -18.28 8.32 6.59
C SER A 268 -16.82 8.73 6.78
N PHE A 269 -16.48 9.89 6.20
CA PHE A 269 -15.23 10.63 6.43
C PHE A 269 -15.39 11.81 7.39
N ALA A 270 -16.58 12.10 7.91
CA ALA A 270 -16.85 13.24 8.80
C ALA A 270 -16.02 13.18 10.10
N ARG A 271 -15.76 11.99 10.61
CA ARG A 271 -14.89 11.75 11.77
C ARG A 271 -13.76 10.80 11.39
N ARG A 272 -12.70 11.36 10.85
CA ARG A 272 -11.53 10.60 10.41
C ARG A 272 -10.84 9.92 11.58
N LYS A 273 -10.65 8.61 11.49
CA LYS A 273 -9.84 7.84 12.42
C LYS A 273 -8.94 6.92 11.60
N MET A 274 -7.63 7.07 11.75
CA MET A 274 -6.68 6.21 11.07
C MET A 274 -6.78 4.78 11.61
N ASN A 275 -7.07 3.84 10.72
CA ASN A 275 -6.94 2.41 10.95
C ASN A 275 -5.78 1.93 10.08
N LEU A 276 -4.70 1.54 10.73
CA LEU A 276 -3.47 1.12 10.07
C LEU A 276 -2.91 -0.11 10.78
N GLY A 277 -2.51 -1.10 10.00
CA GLY A 277 -1.74 -2.23 10.51
C GLY A 277 -1.89 -3.49 9.68
N TYR A 278 -0.96 -4.41 9.89
CA TYR A 278 -1.04 -5.76 9.34
C TYR A 278 -2.23 -6.51 9.94
N ARG A 279 -2.85 -7.34 9.12
CA ARG A 279 -4.02 -8.13 9.47
C ARG A 279 -3.89 -9.56 8.95
N GLU A 280 -4.46 -10.47 9.70
CA GLU A 280 -4.78 -11.82 9.26
C GLU A 280 -6.30 -11.98 9.30
N ALA A 281 -6.87 -12.38 8.18
CA ALA A 281 -8.31 -12.57 8.00
C ALA A 281 -8.63 -14.06 7.84
N ARG A 282 -9.44 -14.63 8.73
CA ARG A 282 -10.00 -15.98 8.57
C ARG A 282 -11.38 -15.85 7.95
N LEU A 283 -11.53 -16.33 6.72
CA LEU A 283 -12.79 -16.25 5.99
C LEU A 283 -13.88 -17.09 6.65
N ARG A 284 -15.08 -16.50 6.82
CA ARG A 284 -16.26 -17.19 7.38
C ARG A 284 -17.08 -17.91 6.33
N ALA A 285 -16.85 -17.63 5.07
CA ALA A 285 -17.50 -18.31 3.93
C ALA A 285 -16.65 -18.17 2.68
N GLY A 286 -16.95 -18.97 1.65
CA GLY A 286 -16.35 -18.83 0.33
C GLY A 286 -16.68 -17.49 -0.31
N CYS A 287 -15.65 -16.83 -0.87
CA CYS A 287 -15.73 -15.54 -1.56
C CYS A 287 -14.56 -15.42 -2.56
N PRO A 288 -14.45 -14.34 -3.35
CA PRO A 288 -13.34 -14.16 -4.28
C PRO A 288 -11.93 -14.20 -3.66
N LEU A 289 -11.80 -14.01 -2.34
CA LEU A 289 -10.52 -14.16 -1.63
C LEU A 289 -10.12 -15.62 -1.40
N GLY A 290 -11.08 -16.54 -1.36
CA GLY A 290 -10.85 -17.98 -1.12
C GLY A 290 -12.02 -18.70 -0.51
N SER A 291 -11.77 -19.94 -0.07
CA SER A 291 -12.77 -20.80 0.59
C SER A 291 -12.93 -20.45 2.07
N GLU A 292 -14.05 -20.93 2.66
CA GLU A 292 -14.29 -20.84 4.11
C GLU A 292 -13.12 -21.42 4.92
N GLY A 293 -12.78 -20.74 6.00
CA GLY A 293 -11.68 -21.12 6.90
C GLY A 293 -10.29 -20.72 6.43
N MET A 294 -10.13 -20.28 5.16
CA MET A 294 -8.84 -19.85 4.63
C MET A 294 -8.32 -18.62 5.38
N LEU A 295 -7.02 -18.62 5.64
CA LEU A 295 -6.31 -17.46 6.18
C LEU A 295 -5.77 -16.61 5.03
N ILE A 296 -6.04 -15.32 5.09
CA ILE A 296 -5.51 -14.31 4.16
C ILE A 296 -4.71 -13.31 4.97
N ARG A 297 -3.51 -12.99 4.52
CA ARG A 297 -2.66 -11.94 5.08
C ARG A 297 -2.75 -10.67 4.26
N GLY A 298 -2.74 -9.55 4.95
CA GLY A 298 -2.81 -8.25 4.31
C GLY A 298 -2.69 -7.12 5.33
N HIS A 299 -3.32 -6.01 5.04
CA HIS A 299 -3.35 -4.86 5.95
C HIS A 299 -4.66 -4.07 5.83
N GLU A 300 -4.89 -3.20 6.78
CA GLU A 300 -5.84 -2.09 6.66
C GLU A 300 -5.08 -0.76 6.64
N PHE A 301 -5.53 0.16 5.79
CA PHE A 301 -5.10 1.55 5.82
C PHE A 301 -6.21 2.45 5.29
N HIS A 302 -7.03 2.95 6.20
CA HIS A 302 -8.16 3.82 5.85
C HIS A 302 -8.49 4.79 6.98
N TYR A 303 -9.18 5.88 6.65
CA TYR A 303 -9.69 6.87 7.60
C TYR A 303 -11.21 6.84 7.72
N ALA A 304 -11.90 6.27 6.73
CA ALA A 304 -13.34 6.10 6.76
C ALA A 304 -13.78 5.21 7.93
N GLN A 305 -14.96 5.50 8.47
CA GLN A 305 -15.60 4.70 9.50
C GLN A 305 -16.91 4.12 8.97
N ILE A 306 -17.33 2.97 9.50
CA ILE A 306 -18.70 2.48 9.29
C ILE A 306 -19.62 3.40 10.08
N ALA A 307 -20.50 4.10 9.38
CA ALA A 307 -21.51 5.00 9.96
C ALA A 307 -22.82 4.27 10.29
N ALA A 308 -23.18 3.28 9.48
CA ALA A 308 -24.32 2.41 9.72
C ALA A 308 -24.01 1.00 9.23
N THR A 309 -24.57 0.00 9.89
CA THR A 309 -24.47 -1.42 9.51
C THR A 309 -25.82 -1.89 8.96
N GLY A 310 -25.78 -2.74 7.93
CA GLY A 310 -26.98 -3.46 7.47
C GLY A 310 -27.16 -4.80 8.19
N ASN A 311 -27.98 -5.66 7.57
CA ASN A 311 -28.21 -7.03 8.05
C ASN A 311 -27.34 -8.05 7.30
N ASP A 312 -26.19 -7.62 6.76
CA ASP A 312 -25.29 -8.48 6.03
C ASP A 312 -24.49 -9.38 6.97
N GLU A 313 -24.12 -10.54 6.47
CA GLU A 313 -23.28 -11.45 7.24
C GLU A 313 -21.82 -10.97 7.24
N PRO A 314 -21.10 -11.17 8.35
CA PRO A 314 -19.69 -10.83 8.39
C PRO A 314 -18.86 -11.70 7.44
N LEU A 315 -17.85 -11.09 6.78
CA LEU A 315 -17.00 -11.76 5.81
C LEU A 315 -15.91 -12.62 6.47
N ALA A 316 -15.23 -12.05 7.46
CA ALA A 316 -14.06 -12.67 8.08
C ALA A 316 -13.93 -12.30 9.56
N ASP A 317 -13.15 -13.09 10.30
CA ASP A 317 -12.60 -12.74 11.60
C ASP A 317 -11.18 -12.21 11.40
N LEU A 318 -10.93 -10.98 11.88
CA LEU A 318 -9.62 -10.36 11.80
C LEU A 318 -8.82 -10.57 13.09
N ALA A 319 -7.51 -10.72 12.91
CA ALA A 319 -6.50 -10.55 13.94
C ALA A 319 -5.47 -9.52 13.48
N ASP A 320 -4.79 -8.87 14.44
CA ASP A 320 -3.66 -7.99 14.14
C ASP A 320 -2.40 -8.80 13.80
N GLY A 321 -1.30 -8.10 13.45
CA GLY A 321 -0.03 -8.75 13.12
C GLY A 321 0.64 -9.52 14.27
N GLN A 322 0.11 -9.44 15.49
CA GLN A 322 0.54 -10.19 16.67
C GLN A 322 -0.39 -11.38 16.99
N GLY A 323 -1.47 -11.55 16.22
CA GLY A 323 -2.48 -12.58 16.43
C GLY A 323 -3.58 -12.21 17.43
N ASN A 324 -3.62 -10.96 17.93
CA ASN A 324 -4.70 -10.54 18.80
C ASN A 324 -6.01 -10.39 18.00
N PRO A 325 -7.14 -10.94 18.47
CA PRO A 325 -8.40 -10.87 17.76
C PRO A 325 -8.94 -9.43 17.72
N LEU A 326 -9.35 -8.98 16.54
CA LEU A 326 -10.00 -7.70 16.30
C LEU A 326 -11.52 -7.84 16.10
N GLY A 327 -12.01 -9.08 15.95
CA GLY A 327 -13.42 -9.40 15.76
C GLY A 327 -13.82 -9.56 14.30
N ALA A 328 -15.12 -9.61 14.05
CA ALA A 328 -15.70 -9.78 12.73
C ALA A 328 -15.55 -8.49 11.91
N SER A 329 -15.21 -8.64 10.63
CA SER A 329 -14.98 -7.52 9.70
C SER A 329 -15.45 -7.84 8.30
N GLY A 330 -15.74 -6.75 7.56
CA GLY A 330 -16.30 -6.85 6.22
C GLY A 330 -17.71 -7.45 6.22
N TYR A 331 -18.34 -7.41 5.07
CA TYR A 331 -19.71 -7.91 4.90
C TYR A 331 -19.84 -8.75 3.64
N ARG A 332 -20.83 -9.64 3.65
CA ARG A 332 -21.25 -10.41 2.47
C ARG A 332 -22.77 -10.50 2.38
N ARG A 333 -23.27 -10.47 1.14
CA ARG A 333 -24.69 -10.66 0.78
C ARG A 333 -24.77 -11.38 -0.58
N GLY A 334 -25.28 -12.60 -0.61
CA GLY A 334 -25.34 -13.38 -1.85
C GLY A 334 -23.95 -13.57 -2.49
N HIS A 335 -23.77 -13.03 -3.69
CA HIS A 335 -22.50 -13.08 -4.43
C HIS A 335 -21.55 -11.91 -4.13
N VAL A 336 -21.97 -10.97 -3.30
CA VAL A 336 -21.20 -9.75 -3.01
C VAL A 336 -20.48 -9.87 -1.69
N SER A 337 -19.21 -9.51 -1.67
CA SER A 337 -18.38 -9.42 -0.48
C SER A 337 -17.53 -8.16 -0.50
N GLY A 338 -17.17 -7.66 0.67
CA GLY A 338 -16.26 -6.52 0.75
C GLY A 338 -15.76 -6.27 2.16
N THR A 339 -14.63 -5.60 2.27
CA THR A 339 -13.94 -5.31 3.52
C THR A 339 -12.99 -4.12 3.37
N PHE A 340 -12.64 -3.47 4.48
CA PHE A 340 -11.54 -2.48 4.48
C PHE A 340 -10.15 -3.13 4.39
N PHE A 341 -10.06 -4.40 4.66
CA PHE A 341 -8.83 -5.17 4.57
C PHE A 341 -8.39 -5.33 3.12
N HIS A 342 -7.09 -5.11 2.84
CA HIS A 342 -6.45 -5.37 1.56
C HIS A 342 -5.76 -6.72 1.60
N ALA A 343 -6.15 -7.63 0.74
CA ALA A 343 -5.53 -8.94 0.64
C ALA A 343 -4.19 -8.87 -0.12
N ILE A 344 -3.16 -9.52 0.42
CA ILE A 344 -1.81 -9.55 -0.17
C ILE A 344 -1.39 -10.98 -0.53
N ALA A 345 -1.61 -11.93 0.37
CA ALA A 345 -1.18 -13.30 0.22
C ALA A 345 -2.06 -14.24 1.05
N ARG A 346 -2.01 -15.53 0.77
CA ARG A 346 -2.58 -16.56 1.64
C ARG A 346 -1.71 -16.74 2.89
N GLY A 347 -2.35 -16.92 4.02
CA GLY A 347 -1.68 -17.36 5.24
C GLY A 347 -1.27 -18.84 5.14
N ALA A 348 -0.21 -19.22 5.83
CA ALA A 348 0.19 -20.61 5.95
C ALA A 348 -0.74 -21.35 6.93
#